data_63604f0d8c67eb7bc006106f8990624e
#
_entry.id   63604f0d8c67eb7bc006106f8990624e
#
_cell.length_a   1.000
_cell.length_b   1.000
_cell.length_c   1.000
_cell.angle_alpha   90.00
_cell.angle_beta   90.00
_cell.angle_gamma   90.00
#
_symmetry.space_group_name_H-M   'P 1'
#
loop_
_entity.id
_entity.type
_entity.pdbx_description
1 polymer ?
#
loop_
_entity_poly.entity_id
_entity_poly.type
_entity_poly.pdbx_seq_one_letter_code
_entity_poly.pdbx_strand_id
1 'polypeptide(L)'
;MTTASKITLIRVAFIPVYMLFMYLSAGQPNIWMWIALAVFIIASLTDYIDGYIARKYKQVSDFGKFLDPLADKLLTIAAMTMFCMWGSFTAWALMLVLTREFAVTGLRLVAVGKGKVIAAGWSGKVKTASTMIGLCVLMAFPTVGWLAVLVTAVIVVTTLYSGVEYFIQNWKCLWD
;
A
#
# COMPACT_ATOMS: atom_id res chain seq x y z
N MET A 1 -8.21 -13.61 20.14
CA MET A 1 -7.86 -12.57 19.14
C MET A 1 -7.30 -11.38 19.88
N THR A 2 -6.10 -10.94 19.52
CA THR A 2 -5.48 -9.75 20.12
C THR A 2 -6.15 -8.48 19.59
N THR A 3 -6.02 -7.37 20.35
CA THR A 3 -6.58 -6.06 19.93
C THR A 3 -6.05 -5.64 18.55
N ALA A 4 -4.76 -5.88 18.28
CA ALA A 4 -4.15 -5.62 16.98
C ALA A 4 -4.86 -6.40 15.83
N SER A 5 -5.10 -7.70 16.01
CA SER A 5 -5.79 -8.50 14.98
C SER A 5 -7.23 -8.03 14.70
N LYS A 6 -7.94 -7.50 15.70
CA LYS A 6 -9.28 -6.92 15.49
C LYS A 6 -9.23 -5.66 14.64
N ILE A 7 -8.23 -4.81 14.86
CA ILE A 7 -8.08 -3.56 14.12
C ILE A 7 -7.71 -3.85 12.66
N THR A 8 -6.83 -4.82 12.41
CA THR A 8 -6.51 -5.25 11.04
C THR A 8 -7.75 -5.79 10.30
N LEU A 9 -8.61 -6.58 10.97
CA LEU A 9 -9.88 -7.05 10.39
C LEU A 9 -10.84 -5.89 10.06
N ILE A 10 -10.94 -4.91 10.94
CA ILE A 10 -11.74 -3.69 10.69
C ILE A 10 -11.20 -2.96 9.45
N ARG A 11 -9.88 -2.84 9.31
CA ARG A 11 -9.28 -2.24 8.11
C ARG A 11 -9.63 -2.99 6.84
N VAL A 12 -9.56 -4.32 6.84
CA VAL A 12 -9.97 -5.14 5.69
C VAL A 12 -11.44 -4.91 5.35
N ALA A 13 -12.31 -4.75 6.37
CA ALA A 13 -13.72 -4.41 6.15
C ALA A 13 -13.94 -2.99 5.61
N PHE A 14 -13.03 -2.05 5.87
CA PHE A 14 -13.09 -0.71 5.28
C PHE A 14 -12.76 -0.68 3.79
N ILE A 15 -12.04 -1.68 3.25
CA ILE A 15 -11.67 -1.70 1.83
C ILE A 15 -12.90 -1.75 0.91
N PRO A 16 -13.87 -2.68 1.07
CA PRO A 16 -15.08 -2.68 0.26
C PRO A 16 -15.90 -1.40 0.43
N VAL A 17 -15.95 -0.83 1.63
CA VAL A 17 -16.64 0.45 1.90
C VAL A 17 -15.96 1.59 1.14
N TYR A 18 -14.63 1.65 1.17
CA TYR A 18 -13.84 2.59 0.39
C TYR A 18 -14.11 2.45 -1.11
N MET A 19 -14.05 1.22 -1.64
CA MET A 19 -14.31 0.93 -3.05
C MET A 19 -15.72 1.34 -3.47
N LEU A 20 -16.73 1.14 -2.60
CA LEU A 20 -18.09 1.58 -2.84
C LEU A 20 -18.16 3.11 -3.02
N PHE A 21 -17.56 3.88 -2.12
CA PHE A 21 -17.55 5.35 -2.23
C PHE A 21 -16.78 5.83 -3.45
N MET A 22 -15.66 5.19 -3.76
CA MET A 22 -14.93 5.45 -5.00
C MET A 22 -15.81 5.18 -6.23
N TYR A 23 -16.50 4.04 -6.27
CA TYR A 23 -17.40 3.71 -7.37
C TYR A 23 -18.55 4.72 -7.53
N LEU A 24 -19.17 5.12 -6.41
CA LEU A 24 -20.25 6.13 -6.40
C LEU A 24 -19.75 7.52 -6.84
N SER A 25 -18.48 7.81 -6.67
CA SER A 25 -17.90 9.08 -7.14
C SER A 25 -17.78 9.16 -8.66
N ALA A 26 -17.77 8.01 -9.36
CA ALA A 26 -17.57 7.91 -10.81
C ALA A 26 -16.32 8.67 -11.33
N GLY A 27 -15.27 8.78 -10.50
CA GLY A 27 -14.06 9.53 -10.83
C GLY A 27 -14.23 11.06 -10.86
N GLN A 28 -15.34 11.59 -10.35
CA GLN A 28 -15.64 13.03 -10.35
C GLN A 28 -15.41 13.65 -8.97
N PRO A 29 -15.04 14.94 -8.88
CA PRO A 29 -14.83 15.66 -7.63
C PRO A 29 -16.15 15.98 -6.92
N ASN A 30 -16.83 14.96 -6.40
CA ASN A 30 -18.09 15.04 -5.70
C ASN A 30 -17.95 14.63 -4.24
N ILE A 31 -19.05 14.70 -3.47
CA ILE A 31 -19.05 14.36 -2.04
C ILE A 31 -18.56 12.93 -1.78
N TRP A 32 -18.86 11.97 -2.66
CA TRP A 32 -18.45 10.59 -2.50
C TRP A 32 -16.93 10.41 -2.61
N MET A 33 -16.26 11.19 -3.48
CA MET A 33 -14.81 11.21 -3.59
C MET A 33 -14.16 11.74 -2.31
N TRP A 34 -14.72 12.80 -1.70
CA TRP A 34 -14.23 13.33 -0.44
C TRP A 34 -14.43 12.35 0.73
N ILE A 35 -15.56 11.63 0.74
CA ILE A 35 -15.81 10.57 1.72
C ILE A 35 -14.79 9.43 1.53
N ALA A 36 -14.55 9.00 0.28
CA ALA A 36 -13.55 7.98 -0.03
C ALA A 36 -12.15 8.41 0.42
N LEU A 37 -11.76 9.67 0.18
CA LEU A 37 -10.49 10.23 0.65
C LEU A 37 -10.39 10.20 2.17
N ALA A 38 -11.43 10.61 2.87
CA ALA A 38 -11.46 10.56 4.34
C ALA A 38 -11.31 9.13 4.87
N VAL A 39 -12.04 8.17 4.29
CA VAL A 39 -11.93 6.74 4.64
C VAL A 39 -10.52 6.22 4.38
N PHE A 40 -9.92 6.56 3.23
CA PHE A 40 -8.55 6.17 2.90
C PHE A 40 -7.53 6.71 3.91
N ILE A 41 -7.63 7.99 4.26
CA ILE A 41 -6.74 8.62 5.25
C ILE A 41 -6.91 7.96 6.63
N ILE A 42 -8.16 7.77 7.09
CA ILE A 42 -8.44 7.13 8.38
C ILE A 42 -7.88 5.71 8.41
N ALA A 43 -8.13 4.91 7.37
CA ALA A 43 -7.61 3.54 7.28
C ALA A 43 -6.08 3.51 7.28
N SER A 44 -5.42 4.44 6.58
CA SER A 44 -3.96 4.55 6.54
C SER A 44 -3.36 5.00 7.87
N LEU A 45 -4.00 5.95 8.57
CA LEU A 45 -3.56 6.39 9.90
C LEU A 45 -3.75 5.30 10.96
N THR A 46 -4.84 4.55 10.87
CA THR A 46 -5.11 3.41 11.76
C THR A 46 -3.98 2.39 11.67
N ASP A 47 -3.48 2.08 10.46
CA ASP A 47 -2.33 1.19 10.25
C ASP A 47 -1.07 1.67 10.99
N TYR A 48 -0.77 2.97 10.88
CA TYR A 48 0.40 3.54 11.57
C TYR A 48 0.29 3.43 13.09
N ILE A 49 -0.89 3.70 13.63
CA ILE A 49 -1.17 3.64 15.08
C ILE A 49 -1.09 2.19 15.58
N ASP A 50 -1.66 1.24 14.85
CA ASP A 50 -1.66 -0.18 15.22
C ASP A 50 -0.26 -0.76 15.23
N GLY A 51 0.52 -0.47 14.22
CA GLY A 51 1.93 -0.88 14.16
C GLY A 51 2.75 -0.30 15.32
N TYR A 52 2.42 0.90 15.80
CA TYR A 52 3.06 1.49 16.98
C TYR A 52 2.62 0.77 18.27
N ILE A 53 1.31 0.55 18.44
CA ILE A 53 0.72 -0.12 19.62
C ILE A 53 1.20 -1.57 19.73
N ALA A 54 1.15 -2.33 18.64
CA ALA A 54 1.59 -3.73 18.62
C ALA A 54 3.06 -3.89 19.03
N ARG A 55 3.94 -2.99 18.57
CA ARG A 55 5.36 -2.96 18.95
C ARG A 55 5.56 -2.60 20.42
N LYS A 56 4.80 -1.62 20.92
CA LYS A 56 4.94 -1.13 22.31
C LYS A 56 4.47 -2.16 23.34
N TYR A 57 3.38 -2.89 23.03
CA TYR A 57 2.78 -3.84 23.97
C TYR A 57 3.16 -5.30 23.73
N LYS A 58 4.03 -5.60 22.74
CA LYS A 58 4.46 -6.97 22.37
C LYS A 58 3.30 -7.95 22.16
N GLN A 59 2.12 -7.45 21.79
CA GLN A 59 0.91 -8.23 21.53
C GLN A 59 0.82 -8.59 20.05
N VAL A 60 1.72 -9.44 19.57
CA VAL A 60 1.74 -9.86 18.17
C VAL A 60 1.21 -11.28 18.09
N SER A 61 0.00 -11.46 17.54
CA SER A 61 -0.50 -12.81 17.21
C SER A 61 0.07 -13.26 15.86
N ASP A 62 0.22 -14.57 15.67
CA ASP A 62 0.70 -15.12 14.38
C ASP A 62 -0.25 -14.82 13.24
N PHE A 63 -1.57 -14.77 13.51
CA PHE A 63 -2.59 -14.31 12.58
C PHE A 63 -2.41 -12.82 12.19
N GLY A 64 -2.11 -11.95 13.16
CA GLY A 64 -1.80 -10.53 12.90
C GLY A 64 -0.57 -10.37 12.02
N LYS A 65 0.54 -11.07 12.33
CA LYS A 65 1.77 -11.06 11.51
C LYS A 65 1.54 -11.38 10.04
N PHE A 66 0.57 -12.26 9.76
CA PHE A 66 0.19 -12.63 8.40
C PHE A 66 -0.74 -11.60 7.76
N LEU A 67 -1.75 -11.13 8.51
CA LEU A 67 -2.82 -10.28 7.97
C LEU A 67 -2.36 -8.81 7.77
N ASP A 68 -1.50 -8.28 8.65
CA ASP A 68 -1.05 -6.88 8.61
C ASP A 68 -0.38 -6.50 7.28
N PRO A 69 0.62 -7.27 6.75
CA PRO A 69 1.23 -6.95 5.47
C PRO A 69 0.29 -7.07 4.27
N LEU A 70 -0.78 -7.86 4.39
CA LEU A 70 -1.80 -8.00 3.35
C LEU A 70 -2.76 -6.82 3.36
N ALA A 71 -3.29 -6.46 4.53
CA ALA A 71 -4.26 -5.39 4.69
C ALA A 71 -3.71 -4.02 4.26
N ASP A 72 -2.45 -3.73 4.63
CA ASP A 72 -1.75 -2.50 4.22
C ASP A 72 -1.67 -2.34 2.69
N LYS A 73 -1.37 -3.42 1.99
CA LYS A 73 -1.26 -3.41 0.53
C LYS A 73 -2.61 -3.40 -0.18
N LEU A 74 -3.61 -4.09 0.37
CA LEU A 74 -4.93 -4.18 -0.25
C LEU A 74 -5.60 -2.82 -0.42
N LEU A 75 -5.47 -1.91 0.55
CA LEU A 75 -6.06 -0.57 0.46
C LEU A 75 -5.45 0.25 -0.68
N THR A 76 -4.13 0.27 -0.81
CA THR A 76 -3.44 1.00 -1.89
C THR A 76 -3.68 0.36 -3.26
N ILE A 77 -3.74 -0.97 -3.34
CA ILE A 77 -4.08 -1.71 -4.56
C ILE A 77 -5.52 -1.40 -4.99
N ALA A 78 -6.47 -1.42 -4.06
CA ALA A 78 -7.87 -1.07 -4.32
C ALA A 78 -7.99 0.36 -4.90
N ALA A 79 -7.27 1.32 -4.31
CA ALA A 79 -7.24 2.69 -4.81
C ALA A 79 -6.68 2.78 -6.24
N MET A 80 -5.53 2.17 -6.50
CA MET A 80 -4.93 2.16 -7.84
C MET A 80 -5.83 1.46 -8.87
N THR A 81 -6.51 0.37 -8.48
CA THR A 81 -7.47 -0.34 -9.35
C THR A 81 -8.64 0.56 -9.74
N MET A 82 -9.20 1.32 -8.80
CA MET A 82 -10.26 2.28 -9.09
C MET A 82 -9.79 3.37 -10.06
N PHE A 83 -8.59 3.92 -9.87
CA PHE A 83 -8.02 4.89 -10.80
C PHE A 83 -7.68 4.29 -12.17
N CYS A 84 -7.32 3.00 -12.26
CA CYS A 84 -7.19 2.30 -13.54
C CYS A 84 -8.52 2.24 -14.29
N MET A 85 -9.61 1.99 -13.59
CA MET A 85 -10.96 1.91 -14.19
C MET A 85 -11.37 3.25 -14.84
N TRP A 86 -10.89 4.38 -14.31
CA TRP A 86 -11.19 5.72 -14.86
C TRP A 86 -10.10 6.28 -15.79
N GLY A 87 -9.04 5.50 -16.06
CA GLY A 87 -7.94 5.92 -16.92
C GLY A 87 -6.96 6.92 -16.30
N SER A 88 -7.13 7.28 -15.03
CA SER A 88 -6.22 8.19 -14.30
C SER A 88 -4.93 7.50 -13.82
N PHE A 89 -4.90 6.18 -13.81
CA PHE A 89 -3.73 5.36 -13.53
C PHE A 89 -3.63 4.25 -14.58
N THR A 90 -2.43 3.90 -15.05
CA THR A 90 -2.30 2.90 -16.10
C THR A 90 -2.22 1.48 -15.52
N ALA A 91 -2.83 0.50 -16.20
CA ALA A 91 -2.75 -0.90 -15.79
C ALA A 91 -1.31 -1.42 -15.75
N TRP A 92 -0.43 -0.95 -16.65
CA TRP A 92 0.99 -1.29 -16.64
C TRP A 92 1.69 -0.79 -15.38
N ALA A 93 1.39 0.45 -14.94
CA ALA A 93 1.94 0.98 -13.69
C ALA A 93 1.46 0.17 -12.48
N LEU A 94 0.18 -0.21 -12.44
CA LEU A 94 -0.35 -1.08 -11.40
C LEU A 94 0.38 -2.43 -11.37
N MET A 95 0.58 -3.06 -12.53
CA MET A 95 1.29 -4.34 -12.62
C MET A 95 2.75 -4.23 -12.16
N LEU A 96 3.45 -3.15 -12.51
CA LEU A 96 4.81 -2.91 -12.00
C LEU A 96 4.86 -2.78 -10.48
N VAL A 97 3.92 -2.03 -9.90
CA VAL A 97 3.80 -1.90 -8.45
C VAL A 97 3.52 -3.26 -7.81
N LEU A 98 2.56 -4.03 -8.31
CA LEU A 98 2.21 -5.36 -7.80
C LEU A 98 3.38 -6.32 -7.88
N THR A 99 4.04 -6.40 -9.04
CA THR A 99 5.21 -7.27 -9.25
C THR A 99 6.29 -6.98 -8.21
N ARG A 100 6.61 -5.70 -7.99
CA ARG A 100 7.59 -5.30 -6.97
C ARG A 100 7.14 -5.69 -5.56
N GLU A 101 5.86 -5.44 -5.20
CA GLU A 101 5.35 -5.78 -3.87
C GLU A 101 5.45 -7.28 -3.59
N PHE A 102 5.05 -8.11 -4.55
CA PHE A 102 5.15 -9.57 -4.40
C PHE A 102 6.59 -10.05 -4.39
N ALA A 103 7.44 -9.53 -5.27
CA ALA A 103 8.85 -9.91 -5.36
C ALA A 103 9.61 -9.60 -4.05
N VAL A 104 9.44 -8.40 -3.50
CA VAL A 104 10.07 -8.02 -2.22
C VAL A 104 9.50 -8.82 -1.05
N THR A 105 8.20 -9.08 -1.04
CA THR A 105 7.57 -9.90 0.01
C THR A 105 8.04 -11.34 -0.07
N GLY A 106 8.14 -11.91 -1.28
CA GLY A 106 8.68 -13.25 -1.50
C GLY A 106 10.13 -13.37 -1.03
N LEU A 107 10.98 -12.39 -1.37
CA LEU A 107 12.37 -12.37 -0.91
C LEU A 107 12.48 -12.35 0.61
N ARG A 108 11.63 -11.56 1.29
CA ARG A 108 11.57 -11.54 2.76
C ARG A 108 11.14 -12.87 3.36
N LEU A 109 10.18 -13.56 2.75
CA LEU A 109 9.72 -14.87 3.21
C LEU A 109 10.83 -15.92 3.08
N VAL A 110 11.56 -15.91 1.95
CA VAL A 110 12.73 -16.80 1.76
C VAL A 110 13.80 -16.51 2.82
N ALA A 111 14.11 -15.24 3.08
CA ALA A 111 15.08 -14.85 4.08
C ALA A 111 14.70 -15.31 5.49
N VAL A 112 13.43 -15.14 5.86
CA VAL A 112 12.92 -15.61 7.17
C VAL A 112 13.01 -17.13 7.27
N GLY A 113 12.70 -17.87 6.20
CA GLY A 113 12.89 -19.33 6.16
C GLY A 113 14.33 -19.78 6.38
N LYS A 114 15.31 -18.93 6.04
CA LYS A 114 16.75 -19.14 6.31
C LYS A 114 17.21 -18.52 7.65
N GLY A 115 16.29 -18.09 8.52
CA GLY A 115 16.61 -17.46 9.81
C GLY A 115 17.18 -16.03 9.71
N LYS A 116 17.14 -15.42 8.52
CA LYS A 116 17.63 -14.05 8.29
C LYS A 116 16.45 -13.07 8.24
N VAL A 117 16.51 -11.99 9.02
CA VAL A 117 15.46 -10.93 9.02
C VAL A 117 15.96 -9.74 8.20
N ILE A 118 15.32 -9.49 7.06
CA ILE A 118 15.63 -8.33 6.21
C ILE A 118 14.73 -7.16 6.59
N ALA A 119 15.34 -6.08 7.09
CA ALA A 119 14.61 -4.85 7.43
C ALA A 119 14.14 -4.07 6.18
N ALA A 120 13.13 -3.22 6.37
CA ALA A 120 12.71 -2.28 5.33
C ALA A 120 13.79 -1.20 5.12
N GLY A 121 14.29 -1.06 3.89
CA GLY A 121 15.20 0.01 3.50
C GLY A 121 14.51 1.38 3.51
N TRP A 122 15.31 2.45 3.51
CA TRP A 122 14.81 3.83 3.42
C TRP A 122 14.02 4.09 2.14
N SER A 123 14.49 3.57 1.01
CA SER A 123 13.79 3.68 -0.28
C SER A 123 12.39 3.04 -0.26
N GLY A 124 12.22 1.93 0.47
CA GLY A 124 10.91 1.33 0.66
C GLY A 124 9.94 2.22 1.45
N LYS A 125 10.43 2.99 2.43
CA LYS A 125 9.63 3.97 3.18
C LYS A 125 9.22 5.14 2.28
N VAL A 126 10.16 5.68 1.49
CA VAL A 126 9.91 6.75 0.52
C VAL A 126 8.87 6.31 -0.51
N LYS A 127 9.01 5.11 -1.08
CA LYS A 127 8.04 4.53 -2.01
C LYS A 127 6.63 4.46 -1.41
N THR A 128 6.48 3.95 -0.19
CA THR A 128 5.18 3.83 0.45
C THR A 128 4.57 5.21 0.71
N ALA A 129 5.34 6.15 1.24
CA ALA A 129 4.89 7.52 1.49
C ALA A 129 4.48 8.22 0.18
N SER A 130 5.30 8.15 -0.87
CA SER A 130 4.98 8.76 -2.17
C SER A 130 3.74 8.16 -2.81
N THR A 131 3.52 6.84 -2.66
CA THR A 131 2.30 6.17 -3.15
C THR A 131 1.07 6.67 -2.39
N MET A 132 1.09 6.70 -1.07
CA MET A 132 -0.04 7.17 -0.25
C MET A 132 -0.38 8.62 -0.53
N ILE A 133 0.62 9.51 -0.53
CA ILE A 133 0.42 10.93 -0.82
C ILE A 133 -0.10 11.11 -2.25
N GLY A 134 0.48 10.43 -3.23
CA GLY A 134 0.06 10.49 -4.62
C GLY A 134 -1.39 10.08 -4.81
N LEU A 135 -1.85 8.99 -4.17
CA LEU A 135 -3.25 8.55 -4.23
C LEU A 135 -4.18 9.56 -3.57
N CYS A 136 -3.80 10.17 -2.43
CA CYS A 136 -4.58 11.25 -1.83
C CYS A 136 -4.71 12.47 -2.76
N VAL A 137 -3.62 12.84 -3.44
CA VAL A 137 -3.63 13.94 -4.42
C VAL A 137 -4.55 13.64 -5.59
N LEU A 138 -4.54 12.40 -6.12
CA LEU A 138 -5.46 11.99 -7.18
C LEU A 138 -6.93 12.03 -6.75
N MET A 139 -7.23 11.66 -5.50
CA MET A 139 -8.59 11.76 -4.96
C MET A 139 -9.03 13.21 -4.76
N ALA A 140 -8.11 14.10 -4.32
CA ALA A 140 -8.41 15.51 -4.14
C ALA A 140 -8.62 16.26 -5.47
N PHE A 141 -7.89 15.84 -6.53
CA PHE A 141 -7.89 16.51 -7.84
C PHE A 141 -8.10 15.50 -8.99
N PRO A 142 -9.24 14.78 -9.03
CA PRO A 142 -9.41 13.64 -9.93
C PRO A 142 -9.49 14.02 -11.40
N THR A 143 -9.85 15.26 -11.73
CA THR A 143 -10.04 15.75 -13.10
C THR A 143 -8.78 16.37 -13.73
N VAL A 144 -7.69 16.50 -12.97
CA VAL A 144 -6.46 17.14 -13.44
C VAL A 144 -5.55 16.12 -14.11
N GLY A 145 -5.67 15.97 -15.44
CA GLY A 145 -5.01 14.92 -16.20
C GLY A 145 -3.47 14.93 -16.11
N TRP A 146 -2.82 16.10 -16.18
CA TRP A 146 -1.36 16.18 -16.04
C TRP A 146 -0.86 15.71 -14.67
N LEU A 147 -1.68 15.94 -13.62
CA LEU A 147 -1.37 15.53 -12.25
C LEU A 147 -1.42 14.00 -12.13
N ALA A 148 -2.37 13.36 -12.80
CA ALA A 148 -2.46 11.89 -12.87
C ALA A 148 -1.20 11.29 -13.50
N VAL A 149 -0.70 11.88 -14.58
CA VAL A 149 0.54 11.44 -15.23
C VAL A 149 1.74 11.62 -14.29
N LEU A 150 1.86 12.78 -13.67
CA LEU A 150 2.97 13.08 -12.75
C LEU A 150 2.97 12.14 -11.54
N VAL A 151 1.82 11.95 -10.89
CA VAL A 151 1.69 11.04 -9.73
C VAL A 151 2.02 9.60 -10.14
N THR A 152 1.49 9.13 -11.27
CA THR A 152 1.80 7.79 -11.78
C THR A 152 3.30 7.63 -12.03
N ALA A 153 3.95 8.61 -12.66
CA ALA A 153 5.39 8.59 -12.91
C ALA A 153 6.20 8.53 -11.60
N VAL A 154 5.85 9.34 -10.60
CA VAL A 154 6.50 9.34 -9.28
C VAL A 154 6.36 7.98 -8.60
N ILE A 155 5.15 7.39 -8.61
CA ILE A 155 4.90 6.07 -8.02
C ILE A 155 5.73 4.99 -8.74
N VAL A 156 5.78 5.00 -10.06
CA VAL A 156 6.53 4.02 -10.84
C VAL A 156 8.04 4.16 -10.59
N VAL A 157 8.59 5.37 -10.67
CA VAL A 157 10.02 5.62 -10.47
C VAL A 157 10.46 5.20 -9.06
N THR A 158 9.73 5.62 -8.03
CA THR A 158 10.05 5.26 -6.64
C THR A 158 9.91 3.76 -6.40
N THR A 159 8.95 3.11 -7.05
CA THR A 159 8.73 1.65 -6.97
C THR A 159 9.88 0.90 -7.61
N LEU A 160 10.30 1.26 -8.83
CA LEU A 160 11.41 0.62 -9.53
C LEU A 160 12.72 0.82 -8.79
N TYR A 161 13.03 2.06 -8.40
CA TYR A 161 14.24 2.37 -7.63
C TYR A 161 14.32 1.53 -6.35
N SER A 162 13.26 1.55 -5.55
CA SER A 162 13.19 0.79 -4.30
C SER A 162 13.24 -0.73 -4.53
N GLY A 163 12.70 -1.24 -5.64
CA GLY A 163 12.77 -2.64 -6.00
C GLY A 163 14.19 -3.06 -6.33
N VAL A 164 14.83 -2.35 -7.24
CA VAL A 164 16.21 -2.62 -7.68
C VAL A 164 17.19 -2.55 -6.51
N GLU A 165 17.14 -1.46 -5.73
CA GLU A 165 18.00 -1.31 -4.55
C GLU A 165 17.83 -2.48 -3.56
N TYR A 166 16.59 -2.88 -3.29
CA TYR A 166 16.30 -3.98 -2.37
C TYR A 166 16.86 -5.31 -2.84
N PHE A 167 16.75 -5.61 -4.14
CA PHE A 167 17.31 -6.83 -4.71
C PHE A 167 18.83 -6.82 -4.72
N ILE A 168 19.48 -5.70 -5.08
CA ILE A 168 20.94 -5.58 -5.08
C ILE A 168 21.50 -5.82 -3.66
N GLN A 169 20.88 -5.20 -2.65
CA GLN A 169 21.34 -5.33 -1.26
C GLN A 169 21.16 -6.74 -0.69
N ASN A 170 20.16 -7.49 -1.16
CA ASN A 170 19.80 -8.78 -0.58
C ASN A 170 19.99 -9.97 -1.53
N TRP A 171 20.64 -9.76 -2.68
CA TRP A 171 20.83 -10.78 -3.71
C TRP A 171 21.50 -12.07 -3.17
N LYS A 172 22.50 -11.91 -2.31
CA LYS A 172 23.21 -13.04 -1.69
C LYS A 172 22.28 -13.97 -0.89
N CYS A 173 21.19 -13.43 -0.33
CA CYS A 173 20.26 -14.23 0.46
C CYS A 173 19.46 -15.25 -0.36
N LEU A 174 19.44 -15.13 -1.69
CA LEU A 174 18.77 -16.09 -2.58
C LEU A 174 19.62 -17.33 -2.84
N TRP A 175 20.94 -17.20 -2.84
CA TRP A 175 21.88 -18.24 -3.29
C TRP A 175 22.57 -18.99 -2.13
N ASP A 176 22.62 -18.40 -0.92
CA ASP A 176 23.10 -19.03 0.30
C ASP A 176 21.97 -19.74 1.05
#